data_8f69dd41ff0b5e581e5dfd7a7739efeb
#
_entry.id   8f69dd41ff0b5e581e5dfd7a7739efeb
#
_cell.length_a   1.000
_cell.length_b   1.000
_cell.length_c   1.000
_cell.angle_alpha   90.00
_cell.angle_beta   90.00
_cell.angle_gamma   90.00
#
_symmetry.space_group_name_H-M   'P 1'
#
loop_
_entity.id
_entity.type
_entity.pdbx_description
1 polymer ?
#
loop_
_entity_poly.entity_id
_entity_poly.type
_entity_poly.pdbx_seq_one_letter_code
_entity_poly.pdbx_strand_id
1 'polypeptide(L)'
;MNRVIVIEFMSLDGVIQDPDGNEGSRQGGWAFRYGPEPVTGDPFALSEVLGTGALLLGRRTWEMFAKIWPGRDDPFSAKMNAMPKLVASRSLVQAAGWQNSTVLQGDLVAAVRERKRAQDIVVMGSASVVRTLMASDLVDEYRLMVFPLILGEGMRLFPDGTAPVNLALASAQTTGPAVKLIYTRPENQ
;
A
#
# COMPACT_ATOMS: atom_id res chain seq x y z
N MET A 1 9.74 -3.76 17.32
CA MET A 1 9.25 -2.36 17.13
C MET A 1 8.24 -2.40 15.99
N ASN A 2 7.08 -1.73 16.13
CA ASN A 2 6.08 -1.73 15.06
C ASN A 2 6.53 -0.89 13.86
N ARG A 3 6.04 -1.24 12.65
CA ARG A 3 6.50 -0.72 11.36
C ARG A 3 5.39 0.01 10.61
N VAL A 4 5.80 0.96 9.79
CA VAL A 4 5.00 1.48 8.67
C VAL A 4 5.50 0.78 7.40
N ILE A 5 4.64 -0.01 6.80
CA ILE A 5 4.92 -0.89 5.66
C ILE A 5 4.16 -0.36 4.45
N VAL A 6 4.86 0.10 3.44
CA VAL A 6 4.26 0.51 2.16
C VAL A 6 4.22 -0.69 1.23
N ILE A 7 3.05 -0.98 0.68
CA ILE A 7 2.88 -2.03 -0.33
C ILE A 7 2.34 -1.42 -1.62
N GLU A 8 2.95 -1.77 -2.75
CA GLU A 8 2.53 -1.25 -4.07
C GLU A 8 2.84 -2.25 -5.19
N PHE A 9 1.90 -2.35 -6.14
CA PHE A 9 2.20 -2.84 -7.48
C PHE A 9 2.92 -1.73 -8.26
N MET A 10 4.01 -2.06 -8.91
CA MET A 10 4.86 -1.07 -9.57
C MET A 10 5.34 -1.58 -10.93
N SER A 11 5.30 -0.73 -11.95
CA SER A 11 5.98 -0.99 -13.22
C SER A 11 7.50 -0.85 -13.07
N LEU A 12 8.26 -1.34 -14.04
CA LEU A 12 9.73 -1.23 -14.03
C LEU A 12 10.22 0.22 -14.00
N ASP A 13 9.47 1.15 -14.59
CA ASP A 13 9.76 2.60 -14.56
C ASP A 13 9.11 3.34 -13.37
N GLY A 14 8.62 2.60 -12.37
CA GLY A 14 8.19 3.15 -11.08
C GLY A 14 6.76 3.67 -11.04
N VAL A 15 5.92 3.42 -12.04
CA VAL A 15 4.52 3.83 -12.05
C VAL A 15 3.68 2.90 -11.18
N ILE A 16 2.82 3.49 -10.34
CA ILE A 16 1.91 2.79 -9.42
C ILE A 16 0.43 3.08 -9.71
N GLN A 17 0.15 3.90 -10.72
CA GLN A 17 -1.21 4.33 -11.04
C GLN A 17 -2.03 3.20 -11.63
N ASP A 18 -3.23 2.99 -11.08
CA ASP A 18 -4.31 2.17 -11.65
C ASP A 18 -3.88 0.74 -12.05
N PRO A 19 -3.20 -0.03 -11.19
CA PRO A 19 -2.71 -1.35 -11.54
C PRO A 19 -3.82 -2.35 -11.86
N ASP A 20 -5.01 -2.15 -11.28
CA ASP A 20 -6.18 -3.00 -11.44
C ASP A 20 -7.22 -2.48 -12.46
N GLY A 21 -7.06 -1.25 -12.96
CA GLY A 21 -7.96 -0.65 -13.95
C GLY A 21 -9.22 -0.01 -13.37
N ASN A 22 -9.36 0.09 -12.05
CA ASN A 22 -10.57 0.62 -11.41
C ASN A 22 -10.61 2.15 -11.35
N GLU A 23 -9.51 2.83 -11.61
CA GLU A 23 -9.42 4.30 -11.66
C GLU A 23 -9.75 4.87 -13.05
N GLY A 24 -9.81 4.02 -14.09
CA GLY A 24 -10.15 4.40 -15.46
C GLY A 24 -9.04 5.14 -16.20
N SER A 25 -7.78 4.97 -15.83
CA SER A 25 -6.67 5.55 -16.57
C SER A 25 -6.47 4.86 -17.92
N ARG A 26 -5.87 5.56 -18.89
CA ARG A 26 -5.63 5.05 -20.25
C ARG A 26 -4.88 3.71 -20.26
N GLN A 27 -3.97 3.51 -19.33
CA GLN A 27 -3.13 2.34 -19.25
C GLN A 27 -3.50 1.41 -18.07
N GLY A 28 -4.66 1.62 -17.43
CA GLY A 28 -5.12 0.85 -16.27
C GLY A 28 -5.20 -0.66 -16.49
N GLY A 29 -5.20 -1.40 -15.40
CA GLY A 29 -5.31 -2.87 -15.41
C GLY A 29 -4.01 -3.60 -15.78
N TRP A 30 -2.89 -2.89 -15.80
CA TRP A 30 -1.63 -3.44 -16.29
C TRP A 30 -1.07 -4.58 -15.45
N ALA A 31 -1.29 -4.59 -14.14
CA ALA A 31 -0.79 -5.66 -13.28
C ALA A 31 -1.48 -7.01 -13.56
N PHE A 32 -2.75 -6.99 -13.95
CA PHE A 32 -3.55 -8.20 -14.22
C PHE A 32 -3.32 -8.83 -15.59
N ARG A 33 -2.56 -8.17 -16.46
CA ARG A 33 -2.17 -8.71 -17.78
C ARG A 33 -1.17 -9.86 -17.70
N TYR A 34 -0.53 -10.05 -16.53
CA TYR A 34 0.51 -11.05 -16.30
C TYR A 34 0.03 -12.33 -15.61
N GLY A 35 -1.29 -12.55 -15.61
CA GLY A 35 -1.90 -13.70 -14.96
C GLY A 35 -2.17 -13.51 -13.48
N PRO A 36 -2.76 -14.52 -12.82
CA PRO A 36 -3.23 -14.38 -11.44
C PRO A 36 -2.11 -14.46 -10.39
N GLU A 37 -1.00 -15.13 -10.69
CA GLU A 37 0.02 -15.48 -9.71
C GLU A 37 0.57 -14.26 -8.94
N PRO A 38 0.96 -13.12 -9.57
CA PRO A 38 1.50 -11.98 -8.84
C PRO A 38 0.44 -11.09 -8.17
N VAL A 39 -0.86 -11.33 -8.40
CA VAL A 39 -1.94 -10.43 -7.94
C VAL A 39 -2.99 -11.11 -7.06
N THR A 40 -2.92 -12.42 -6.85
CA THR A 40 -3.91 -13.16 -6.05
C THR A 40 -3.35 -13.65 -4.72
N GLY A 41 -4.24 -14.01 -3.80
CA GLY A 41 -3.87 -14.47 -2.46
C GLY A 41 -3.25 -13.36 -1.62
N ASP A 42 -2.06 -13.60 -1.10
CA ASP A 42 -1.28 -12.65 -0.29
C ASP A 42 0.03 -12.26 -1.01
N PRO A 43 -0.05 -11.46 -2.08
CA PRO A 43 1.11 -11.18 -2.92
C PRO A 43 2.21 -10.40 -2.19
N PHE A 44 1.87 -9.71 -1.12
CA PHE A 44 2.79 -8.90 -0.33
C PHE A 44 3.24 -9.56 0.98
N ALA A 45 2.89 -10.83 1.21
CA ALA A 45 3.18 -11.55 2.45
C ALA A 45 2.71 -10.80 3.71
N LEU A 46 1.45 -10.38 3.71
CA LEU A 46 0.83 -9.61 4.79
C LEU A 46 0.28 -10.49 5.92
N SER A 47 0.24 -11.81 5.75
CA SER A 47 -0.42 -12.73 6.68
C SER A 47 0.00 -12.56 8.14
N GLU A 48 1.25 -12.15 8.39
CA GLU A 48 1.79 -11.87 9.72
C GLU A 48 1.23 -10.58 10.33
N VAL A 49 0.83 -9.62 9.50
CA VAL A 49 0.41 -8.27 9.92
C VAL A 49 -1.12 -8.14 9.94
N LEU A 50 -1.83 -8.93 9.12
CA LEU A 50 -3.28 -8.83 8.96
C LEU A 50 -4.08 -9.09 10.25
N GLY A 51 -3.52 -9.83 11.19
CA GLY A 51 -4.19 -10.13 12.47
C GLY A 51 -3.94 -9.10 13.57
N THR A 52 -2.90 -8.28 13.47
CA THR A 52 -2.44 -7.40 14.54
C THR A 52 -2.21 -5.96 14.13
N GLY A 53 -2.15 -5.68 12.84
CA GLY A 53 -1.89 -4.35 12.28
C GLY A 53 -3.15 -3.57 11.91
N ALA A 54 -2.95 -2.39 11.33
CA ALA A 54 -3.99 -1.57 10.72
C ALA A 54 -3.65 -1.22 9.27
N LEU A 55 -4.68 -1.08 8.44
CA LEU A 55 -4.56 -0.65 7.06
C LEU A 55 -4.73 0.88 6.98
N LEU A 56 -3.78 1.58 6.40
CA LEU A 56 -3.85 3.02 6.16
C LEU A 56 -4.11 3.29 4.68
N LEU A 57 -5.17 4.02 4.41
CA LEU A 57 -5.64 4.34 3.07
C LEU A 57 -5.93 5.82 2.93
N GLY A 58 -5.59 6.40 1.80
CA GLY A 58 -6.16 7.67 1.39
C GLY A 58 -7.64 7.52 1.03
N ARG A 59 -8.42 8.61 1.14
CA ARG A 59 -9.87 8.60 0.91
C ARG A 59 -10.27 7.91 -0.40
N ARG A 60 -9.66 8.28 -1.53
CA ARG A 60 -10.02 7.70 -2.85
C ARG A 60 -9.78 6.20 -2.93
N THR A 61 -8.64 5.74 -2.43
CA THR A 61 -8.32 4.32 -2.36
C THR A 61 -9.29 3.57 -1.45
N TRP A 62 -9.62 4.16 -0.30
CA TRP A 62 -10.61 3.59 0.60
C TRP A 62 -12.01 3.51 -0.04
N GLU A 63 -12.48 4.57 -0.72
CA GLU A 63 -13.78 4.60 -1.41
C GLU A 63 -13.87 3.53 -2.52
N MET A 64 -12.77 3.29 -3.23
CA MET A 64 -12.67 2.23 -4.24
C MET A 64 -12.70 0.86 -3.58
N PHE A 65 -11.87 0.63 -2.57
CA PHE A 65 -11.77 -0.64 -1.87
C PHE A 65 -13.04 -1.01 -1.10
N ALA A 66 -13.75 -0.04 -0.54
CA ALA A 66 -15.03 -0.24 0.12
C ALA A 66 -16.14 -0.80 -0.81
N LYS A 67 -15.99 -0.65 -2.12
CA LYS A 67 -16.90 -1.24 -3.12
C LYS A 67 -16.50 -2.68 -3.49
N ILE A 68 -15.24 -3.05 -3.28
CA ILE A 68 -14.66 -4.31 -3.77
C ILE A 68 -14.56 -5.36 -2.66
N TRP A 69 -13.95 -4.99 -1.53
CA TRP A 69 -13.57 -5.94 -0.48
C TRP A 69 -14.73 -6.53 0.32
N PRO A 70 -15.77 -5.76 0.71
CA PRO A 70 -16.87 -6.32 1.50
C PRO A 70 -17.66 -7.45 0.83
N GLY A 71 -17.65 -7.50 -0.51
CA GLY A 71 -18.34 -8.53 -1.29
C GLY A 71 -17.52 -9.80 -1.54
N ARG A 72 -16.29 -9.90 -1.02
CA ARG A 72 -15.41 -11.06 -1.19
C ARG A 72 -15.44 -11.94 0.05
N ASP A 73 -15.40 -13.26 -0.15
CA ASP A 73 -15.50 -14.28 0.90
C ASP A 73 -14.28 -15.23 1.00
N ASP A 74 -13.25 -15.03 0.17
CA ASP A 74 -12.02 -15.81 0.29
C ASP A 74 -11.28 -15.53 1.61
N PRO A 75 -10.41 -16.45 2.10
CA PRO A 75 -9.74 -16.32 3.40
C PRO A 75 -8.88 -15.05 3.55
N PHE A 76 -8.26 -14.57 2.47
CA PHE A 76 -7.48 -13.33 2.50
C PHE A 76 -8.38 -12.12 2.64
N SER A 77 -9.46 -12.06 1.86
CA SER A 77 -10.46 -10.99 1.91
C SER A 77 -11.15 -10.92 3.27
N ALA A 78 -11.42 -12.07 3.92
CA ALA A 78 -11.97 -12.10 5.27
C ALA A 78 -11.05 -11.41 6.28
N LYS A 79 -9.73 -11.66 6.21
CA LYS A 79 -8.74 -10.97 7.05
C LYS A 79 -8.67 -9.48 6.76
N MET A 80 -8.64 -9.08 5.48
CA MET A 80 -8.66 -7.68 5.06
C MET A 80 -9.92 -6.95 5.57
N ASN A 81 -11.07 -7.61 5.52
CA ASN A 81 -12.32 -7.06 6.03
C ASN A 81 -12.33 -6.92 7.57
N ALA A 82 -11.72 -7.84 8.28
CA ALA A 82 -11.64 -7.81 9.75
C ALA A 82 -10.63 -6.75 10.27
N MET A 83 -9.56 -6.49 9.53
CA MET A 83 -8.50 -5.57 9.92
C MET A 83 -9.01 -4.14 10.15
N PRO A 84 -8.53 -3.38 11.16
CA PRO A 84 -8.81 -1.96 11.32
C PRO A 84 -8.33 -1.14 10.10
N LYS A 85 -9.16 -0.22 9.59
CA LYS A 85 -8.82 0.71 8.52
C LYS A 85 -8.73 2.13 9.04
N LEU A 86 -7.62 2.78 8.76
CA LEU A 86 -7.34 4.18 9.05
C LEU A 86 -7.49 4.95 7.74
N VAL A 87 -8.42 5.90 7.68
CA VAL A 87 -8.71 6.64 6.45
C VAL A 87 -8.16 8.06 6.56
N ALA A 88 -7.14 8.35 5.77
CA ALA A 88 -6.58 9.70 5.67
C ALA A 88 -7.47 10.57 4.77
N SER A 89 -8.22 11.50 5.38
CA SER A 89 -9.11 12.42 4.66
C SER A 89 -9.26 13.73 5.39
N ARG A 90 -9.30 14.83 4.63
CA ARG A 90 -9.61 16.18 5.14
C ARG A 90 -11.10 16.54 5.03
N SER A 91 -11.87 15.75 4.27
CA SER A 91 -13.26 16.07 3.95
C SER A 91 -14.26 14.99 4.35
N LEU A 92 -13.81 13.76 4.57
CA LEU A 92 -14.68 12.66 4.99
C LEU A 92 -14.94 12.78 6.48
N VAL A 93 -16.21 12.77 6.87
CA VAL A 93 -16.63 12.84 8.28
C VAL A 93 -16.72 11.44 8.89
N GLN A 94 -17.22 10.48 8.12
CA GLN A 94 -17.42 9.10 8.55
C GLN A 94 -17.01 8.12 7.45
N ALA A 95 -16.48 6.97 7.83
CA ALA A 95 -16.04 5.91 6.94
C ALA A 95 -16.93 4.65 7.11
N ALA A 96 -18.22 4.77 6.77
CA ALA A 96 -19.22 3.73 7.01
C ALA A 96 -19.28 2.63 5.92
N GLY A 97 -18.68 2.84 4.75
CA GLY A 97 -18.79 1.93 3.59
C GLY A 97 -18.00 0.63 3.71
N TRP A 98 -17.08 0.53 4.66
CA TRP A 98 -16.28 -0.66 4.91
C TRP A 98 -16.10 -0.82 6.42
N GLN A 99 -16.44 -1.98 6.96
CA GLN A 99 -16.41 -2.23 8.40
C GLN A 99 -15.02 -1.95 9.01
N ASN A 100 -14.98 -1.61 10.30
CA ASN A 100 -13.76 -1.29 11.05
C ASN A 100 -12.94 -0.13 10.45
N SER A 101 -13.59 0.81 9.76
CA SER A 101 -12.96 2.00 9.21
C SER A 101 -13.14 3.20 10.13
N THR A 102 -12.05 3.95 10.34
CA THR A 102 -12.01 5.17 11.15
C THR A 102 -11.31 6.27 10.38
N VAL A 103 -11.91 7.45 10.28
CA VAL A 103 -11.28 8.62 9.68
C VAL A 103 -10.24 9.18 10.65
N LEU A 104 -9.00 9.34 10.18
CA LEU A 104 -7.96 10.01 10.95
C LEU A 104 -8.24 11.52 11.03
N GLN A 105 -8.27 12.04 12.24
CA GLN A 105 -8.44 13.46 12.50
C GLN A 105 -7.09 14.17 12.62
N GLY A 106 -7.04 15.44 12.19
CA GLY A 106 -5.87 16.30 12.35
C GLY A 106 -4.71 15.97 11.41
N ASP A 107 -3.50 16.10 11.92
CA ASP A 107 -2.27 15.89 11.17
C ASP A 107 -2.00 14.40 10.95
N LEU A 108 -1.82 14.01 9.68
CA LEU A 108 -1.59 12.61 9.28
C LEU A 108 -0.33 12.03 9.92
N VAL A 109 0.76 12.81 9.94
CA VAL A 109 2.05 12.34 10.44
C VAL A 109 1.98 12.05 11.93
N ALA A 110 1.37 12.96 12.70
CA ALA A 110 1.17 12.80 14.13
C ALA A 110 0.27 11.59 14.43
N ALA A 111 -0.84 11.44 13.70
CA ALA A 111 -1.76 10.32 13.85
C ALA A 111 -1.08 8.97 13.56
N VAL A 112 -0.26 8.89 12.51
CA VAL A 112 0.47 7.67 12.17
C VAL A 112 1.54 7.35 13.21
N ARG A 113 2.31 8.33 13.70
CA ARG A 113 3.28 8.13 14.79
C ARG A 113 2.63 7.56 16.04
N GLU A 114 1.46 8.07 16.40
CA GLU A 114 0.73 7.58 17.57
C GLU A 114 0.27 6.12 17.38
N ARG A 115 -0.35 5.82 16.23
CA ARG A 115 -0.83 4.46 15.94
C ARG A 115 0.29 3.44 15.82
N LYS A 116 1.43 3.83 15.26
CA LYS A 116 2.64 2.99 15.14
C LYS A 116 3.16 2.50 16.50
N ARG A 117 2.90 3.22 17.60
CA ARG A 117 3.31 2.77 18.94
C ARG A 117 2.63 1.46 19.37
N ALA A 118 1.40 1.23 18.90
CA ALA A 118 0.58 0.11 19.30
C ALA A 118 0.59 -1.06 18.31
N GLN A 119 0.79 -0.81 17.00
CA GLN A 119 0.63 -1.81 15.95
C GLN A 119 1.37 -1.45 14.67
N ASP A 120 1.60 -2.45 13.81
CA ASP A 120 2.08 -2.23 12.46
C ASP A 120 1.02 -1.50 11.62
N ILE A 121 1.46 -0.66 10.68
CA ILE A 121 0.59 0.09 9.77
C ILE A 121 0.96 -0.28 8.34
N VAL A 122 0.04 -0.91 7.62
CA VAL A 122 0.19 -1.23 6.20
C VAL A 122 -0.44 -0.12 5.38
N VAL A 123 0.33 0.49 4.50
CA VAL A 123 -0.11 1.59 3.62
C VAL A 123 -0.31 1.04 2.22
N MET A 124 -1.56 1.05 1.73
CA MET A 124 -1.94 0.62 0.37
C MET A 124 -2.43 1.82 -0.47
N GLY A 125 -1.61 2.86 -0.56
CA GLY A 125 -2.04 4.10 -1.22
C GLY A 125 -2.96 4.97 -0.33
N SER A 126 -3.35 6.12 -0.78
CA SER A 126 -3.02 6.73 -2.06
C SER A 126 -1.54 7.19 -2.10
N ALA A 127 -1.01 7.44 -3.29
CA ALA A 127 0.35 7.96 -3.47
C ALA A 127 0.62 9.23 -2.64
N SER A 128 -0.37 10.08 -2.42
CA SER A 128 -0.22 11.28 -1.59
C SER A 128 0.03 10.94 -0.11
N VAL A 129 -0.62 9.90 0.42
CA VAL A 129 -0.37 9.40 1.78
C VAL A 129 1.05 8.85 1.86
N VAL A 130 1.44 7.98 0.94
CA VAL A 130 2.79 7.40 0.89
C VAL A 130 3.85 8.50 0.85
N ARG A 131 3.70 9.48 -0.03
CA ARG A 131 4.65 10.60 -0.17
C ARG A 131 4.76 11.44 1.11
N THR A 132 3.65 11.69 1.80
CA THR A 132 3.67 12.42 3.08
C THR A 132 4.46 11.65 4.13
N LEU A 133 4.27 10.33 4.22
CA LEU A 133 4.99 9.49 5.18
C LEU A 133 6.48 9.36 4.83
N MET A 134 6.82 9.25 3.54
CA MET A 134 8.21 9.27 3.06
C MET A 134 8.91 10.59 3.42
N ALA A 135 8.27 11.72 3.11
CA ALA A 135 8.83 13.06 3.43
C ALA A 135 9.01 13.30 4.93
N SER A 136 8.28 12.57 5.77
CA SER A 136 8.35 12.65 7.24
C SER A 136 9.22 11.56 7.86
N ASP A 137 9.95 10.81 7.04
CA ASP A 137 10.83 9.71 7.44
C ASP A 137 10.14 8.63 8.30
N LEU A 138 8.90 8.28 7.96
CA LEU A 138 8.08 7.33 8.72
C LEU A 138 8.00 5.93 8.14
N VAL A 139 8.38 5.75 6.87
CA VAL A 139 8.31 4.43 6.23
C VAL A 139 9.49 3.58 6.67
N ASP A 140 9.21 2.40 7.23
CA ASP A 140 10.23 1.46 7.70
C ASP A 140 10.50 0.34 6.69
N GLU A 141 9.48 -0.02 5.90
CA GLU A 141 9.57 -1.15 4.99
C GLU A 141 8.77 -0.89 3.71
N TYR A 142 9.31 -1.32 2.58
CA TYR A 142 8.62 -1.34 1.29
C TYR A 142 8.48 -2.78 0.81
N ARG A 143 7.27 -3.20 0.46
CA ARG A 143 6.99 -4.46 -0.24
C ARG A 143 6.45 -4.15 -1.62
N LEU A 144 7.27 -4.31 -2.61
CA LEU A 144 6.97 -3.90 -3.98
C LEU A 144 6.83 -5.14 -4.87
N MET A 145 5.74 -5.24 -5.61
CA MET A 145 5.61 -6.20 -6.70
C MET A 145 5.93 -5.48 -8.00
N VAL A 146 7.12 -5.74 -8.53
CA VAL A 146 7.64 -5.06 -9.73
C VAL A 146 7.33 -5.91 -10.96
N PHE A 147 6.56 -5.33 -11.88
CA PHE A 147 6.14 -5.96 -13.13
C PHE A 147 7.07 -5.60 -14.29
N PRO A 148 7.30 -6.52 -15.24
CA PRO A 148 8.24 -6.34 -16.35
C PRO A 148 7.65 -5.50 -17.49
N LEU A 149 7.21 -4.26 -17.18
CA LEU A 149 6.71 -3.33 -18.18
C LEU A 149 7.17 -1.91 -17.90
N ILE A 150 7.22 -1.11 -18.95
CA ILE A 150 7.47 0.33 -18.93
C ILE A 150 6.19 1.01 -19.42
N LEU A 151 5.61 1.88 -18.61
CA LEU A 151 4.40 2.62 -18.93
C LEU A 151 4.72 3.99 -19.55
N GLY A 152 5.84 4.60 -19.17
CA GLY A 152 6.30 5.89 -19.67
C GLY A 152 5.59 7.09 -19.05
N GLU A 153 4.31 6.94 -18.70
CA GLU A 153 3.47 7.98 -18.10
C GLU A 153 2.70 7.43 -16.90
N GLY A 154 2.25 8.28 -16.00
CA GLY A 154 1.47 7.93 -14.82
C GLY A 154 2.13 8.36 -13.51
N MET A 155 1.42 8.13 -12.41
CA MET A 155 1.87 8.49 -11.07
C MET A 155 2.95 7.51 -10.60
N ARG A 156 4.15 8.02 -10.29
CA ARG A 156 5.28 7.22 -9.78
C ARG A 156 5.28 7.18 -8.27
N LEU A 157 5.76 6.05 -7.72
CA LEU A 157 5.98 5.89 -6.27
C LEU A 157 7.04 6.88 -5.79
N PHE A 158 8.15 6.99 -6.50
CA PHE A 158 9.26 7.89 -6.23
C PHE A 158 9.33 8.98 -7.32
N PRO A 159 8.57 10.09 -7.18
CA PRO A 159 8.60 11.17 -8.15
C PRO A 159 9.91 11.96 -8.05
N ASP A 160 10.17 12.77 -9.07
CA ASP A 160 11.29 13.70 -9.08
C ASP A 160 11.26 14.59 -7.83
N GLY A 161 12.43 14.82 -7.24
CA GLY A 161 12.58 15.58 -5.98
C GLY A 161 12.33 14.75 -4.71
N THR A 162 12.09 13.44 -4.80
CA THR A 162 12.10 12.56 -3.62
C THR A 162 13.48 12.59 -2.97
N ALA A 163 13.52 12.84 -1.66
CA ALA A 163 14.78 12.87 -0.90
C ALA A 163 15.48 11.49 -0.98
N PRO A 164 16.81 11.47 -1.16
CA PRO A 164 17.57 10.24 -1.17
C PRO A 164 17.44 9.47 0.16
N VAL A 165 17.17 8.17 0.09
CA VAL A 165 17.10 7.28 1.25
C VAL A 165 17.84 5.99 0.90
N ASN A 166 18.73 5.55 1.77
CA ASN A 166 19.35 4.23 1.64
C ASN A 166 18.44 3.15 2.21
N LEU A 167 18.28 2.06 1.48
CA LEU A 167 17.50 0.90 1.89
C LEU A 167 18.37 -0.35 1.83
N ALA A 168 18.07 -1.32 2.68
CA ALA A 168 18.64 -2.66 2.65
C ALA A 168 17.65 -3.62 1.97
N LEU A 169 18.13 -4.43 1.04
CA LEU A 169 17.34 -5.50 0.44
C LEU A 169 17.18 -6.65 1.45
N ALA A 170 15.97 -6.87 1.94
CA ALA A 170 15.64 -7.96 2.84
C ALA A 170 15.26 -9.24 2.08
N SER A 171 14.54 -9.10 0.95
CA SER A 171 14.12 -10.25 0.14
C SER A 171 13.87 -9.84 -1.32
N ALA A 172 14.21 -10.77 -2.23
CA ALA A 172 13.81 -10.70 -3.64
C ALA A 172 13.31 -12.08 -4.07
N GLN A 173 12.09 -12.14 -4.59
CA GLN A 173 11.44 -13.39 -4.96
C GLN A 173 10.65 -13.23 -6.26
N THR A 174 10.89 -14.13 -7.22
CA THR A 174 10.07 -14.20 -8.44
C THR A 174 8.66 -14.71 -8.09
N THR A 175 7.64 -14.08 -8.70
CA THR A 175 6.24 -14.46 -8.56
C THR A 175 5.61 -14.38 -9.94
N GLY A 176 5.57 -15.51 -10.64
CA GLY A 176 5.29 -15.52 -12.07
C GLY A 176 6.29 -14.64 -12.84
N PRO A 177 5.82 -13.75 -13.72
CA PRO A 177 6.71 -12.84 -14.45
C PRO A 177 7.16 -11.61 -13.65
N ALA A 178 6.60 -11.38 -12.45
CA ALA A 178 6.93 -10.25 -11.60
C ALA A 178 7.96 -10.61 -10.52
N VAL A 179 8.52 -9.59 -9.88
CA VAL A 179 9.45 -9.76 -8.76
C VAL A 179 8.90 -9.05 -7.53
N LYS A 180 8.73 -9.79 -6.44
CA LYS A 180 8.45 -9.23 -5.12
C LYS A 180 9.77 -8.80 -4.47
N LEU A 181 9.88 -7.53 -4.12
CA LEU A 181 11.02 -6.95 -3.42
C LEU A 181 10.58 -6.47 -2.05
N ILE A 182 11.35 -6.81 -1.03
CA ILE A 182 11.17 -6.27 0.32
C ILE A 182 12.44 -5.50 0.68
N TYR A 183 12.26 -4.21 0.92
CA TYR A 183 13.30 -3.31 1.40
C TYR A 183 12.97 -2.82 2.79
N THR A 184 13.99 -2.74 3.64
CA THR A 184 13.91 -2.19 5.00
C THR A 184 14.88 -1.04 5.16
N ARG A 185 14.75 -0.30 6.25
CA ARG A 185 15.82 0.60 6.67
C ARG A 185 17.07 -0.22 6.98
N PRO A 186 18.27 0.28 6.65
CA PRO A 186 19.50 -0.36 7.09
C PRO A 186 19.52 -0.42 8.63
N GLU A 187 19.98 -1.54 9.17
CA GLU A 187 20.35 -1.57 10.59
C GLU A 187 21.44 -0.54 10.82
N ASN A 188 21.29 0.30 11.83
CA ASN A 188 22.30 1.31 12.17
C ASN A 188 23.64 0.57 12.38
N GLN A 189 24.60 0.85 11.48
CA GLN A 189 25.99 0.46 11.65
C GLN A 189 26.62 1.34 12.71
#